data_8efd4e37822e656c168fb1783f93aff5
#
_entry.id   8efd4e37822e656c168fb1783f93aff5
#
_cell.length_a   1.000
_cell.length_b   1.000
_cell.length_c   1.000
_cell.angle_alpha   90.00
_cell.angle_beta   90.00
_cell.angle_gamma   90.00
#
_symmetry.space_group_name_H-M   'P 1'
#
loop_
_entity.id
_entity.type
_entity.pdbx_description
1 polymer ?
#
loop_
_entity_poly.entity_id
_entity_poly.type
_entity_poly.pdbx_seq_one_letter_code
_entity_poly.pdbx_strand_id
1 'polypeptide(L)'
;VEARGFVLASLLAQRTGKGLVLVRKAGKLPPPVVGVGYSLEYGLDRLEMTADVQAQKVIIVDDVLATGGTLKAVKQLAEKCNHQVLGASIFLDLPDLHKNLGLDIWSVLDNKSKPEQAVA
;
A
#
# COMPACT_ATOMS: atom_id res chain seq x y z
N VAL A 1 -0.42 4.66 -1.78
CA VAL A 1 -0.69 4.96 -0.35
C VAL A 1 -0.02 6.28 0.03
N GLU A 2 -0.72 7.09 0.79
CA GLU A 2 -0.24 8.41 1.23
C GLU A 2 1.10 8.30 1.97
N ALA A 3 2.05 9.13 1.70
CA ALA A 3 2.00 10.15 0.64
C ALA A 3 3.01 9.85 -0.45
N ARG A 4 4.16 9.29 -0.11
CA ARG A 4 5.24 9.04 -1.07
C ARG A 4 4.86 7.99 -2.12
N GLY A 5 3.99 7.06 -1.78
CA GLY A 5 3.47 6.07 -2.72
C GLY A 5 2.69 6.70 -3.88
N PHE A 6 2.16 7.89 -3.71
CA PHE A 6 1.40 8.58 -4.75
C PHE A 6 2.25 8.89 -5.98
N VAL A 7 3.52 9.18 -5.80
CA VAL A 7 4.44 9.47 -6.91
C VAL A 7 4.56 8.25 -7.82
N LEU A 8 4.85 7.09 -7.24
CA LEU A 8 4.96 5.84 -7.99
C LEU A 8 3.63 5.42 -8.59
N ALA A 9 2.56 5.52 -7.81
CA ALA A 9 1.23 5.13 -8.27
C ALA A 9 0.77 5.99 -9.45
N SER A 10 1.04 7.29 -9.42
CA SER A 10 0.69 8.19 -10.51
C SER A 10 1.44 7.84 -11.80
N LEU A 11 2.73 7.54 -11.68
CA LEU A 11 3.55 7.15 -12.84
C LEU A 11 3.07 5.83 -13.43
N LEU A 12 2.77 4.85 -12.58
CA LEU A 12 2.26 3.56 -13.02
C LEU A 12 0.89 3.69 -13.69
N ALA A 13 0.00 4.49 -13.11
CA ALA A 13 -1.34 4.72 -13.66
C ALA A 13 -1.25 5.35 -15.05
N GLN A 14 -0.40 6.36 -15.21
CA GLN A 14 -0.21 7.02 -16.49
C GLN A 14 0.38 6.06 -17.53
N ARG A 15 1.42 5.33 -17.13
CA ARG A 15 2.13 4.43 -18.06
C ARG A 15 1.26 3.26 -18.53
N THR A 16 0.39 2.77 -17.69
CA THR A 16 -0.47 1.62 -17.98
C THR A 16 -1.86 2.01 -18.49
N GLY A 17 -2.20 3.29 -18.45
CA GLY A 17 -3.54 3.75 -18.79
C GLY A 17 -4.61 3.32 -17.78
N LYS A 18 -4.22 3.00 -16.57
CA LYS A 18 -5.13 2.57 -15.51
C LYS A 18 -5.53 3.74 -14.63
N GLY A 19 -6.61 3.55 -13.86
CA GLY A 19 -7.06 4.53 -12.89
C GLY A 19 -6.19 4.55 -11.64
N LEU A 20 -6.46 5.53 -10.80
CA LEU A 20 -5.75 5.73 -9.54
C LEU A 20 -6.76 5.90 -8.41
N VAL A 21 -6.61 5.11 -7.36
CA VAL A 21 -7.41 5.21 -6.14
C VAL A 21 -6.50 5.61 -4.99
N LEU A 22 -6.85 6.70 -4.32
CA LEU A 22 -6.04 7.21 -3.22
C LEU A 22 -6.43 6.55 -1.90
N VAL A 23 -5.43 6.13 -1.14
CA VAL A 23 -5.59 5.74 0.26
C VAL A 23 -4.91 6.80 1.09
N ARG A 24 -5.66 7.46 1.96
CA ARG A 24 -5.17 8.59 2.73
C ARG A 24 -5.48 8.44 4.21
N LYS A 25 -4.76 9.15 5.03
CA LYS A 25 -5.07 9.26 6.46
C LYS A 25 -6.41 9.94 6.66
N ALA A 26 -7.04 9.66 7.80
CA ALA A 26 -8.38 10.14 8.11
C ALA A 26 -8.52 11.65 7.93
N GLY A 27 -9.66 12.06 7.40
CA GLY A 27 -10.02 13.47 7.25
C GLY A 27 -9.47 14.15 6.01
N LYS A 28 -8.75 13.46 5.14
CA LYS A 28 -8.14 14.06 3.95
C LYS A 28 -8.90 13.81 2.65
N LEU A 29 -9.86 12.92 2.67
CA LEU A 29 -10.72 12.64 1.52
C LEU A 29 -12.11 13.21 1.75
N PRO A 30 -12.78 13.71 0.69
CA PRO A 30 -14.18 14.10 0.83
C PRO A 30 -15.07 12.88 1.05
N PRO A 31 -16.13 13.01 1.87
CA PRO A 31 -17.07 11.92 2.04
C PRO A 31 -17.82 11.63 0.75
N PRO A 32 -18.36 10.40 0.57
CA PRO A 32 -18.32 9.29 1.51
C PRO A 32 -17.01 8.51 1.48
N VAL A 33 -16.57 8.07 2.65
CA VAL A 33 -15.33 7.28 2.79
C VAL A 33 -15.59 6.01 3.59
N VAL A 34 -14.76 5.00 3.35
CA VAL A 34 -14.63 3.80 4.19
C VAL A 34 -13.26 3.85 4.83
N GLY A 35 -13.17 3.43 6.08
CA GLY A 35 -11.91 3.49 6.80
C GLY A 35 -11.59 2.22 7.56
N VAL A 36 -10.31 2.07 7.88
CA VAL A 36 -9.77 1.00 8.69
C VAL A 36 -8.76 1.61 9.67
N GLY A 37 -8.90 1.25 10.95
CA GLY A 37 -7.90 1.57 11.95
C GLY A 37 -6.78 0.56 11.95
N TYR A 38 -5.58 0.99 12.29
CA TYR A 38 -4.45 0.09 12.50
C TYR A 38 -3.55 0.62 13.61
N SER A 39 -2.87 -0.32 14.28
CA SER A 39 -2.03 0.01 15.42
C SER A 39 -0.68 0.52 14.96
N LEU A 40 -0.24 1.60 15.59
CA LEU A 40 1.13 2.10 15.48
C LEU A 40 1.87 1.82 16.80
N GLU A 41 3.17 1.99 16.78
CA GLU A 41 4.00 1.85 17.98
C GLU A 41 3.54 2.79 19.09
N TYR A 42 3.06 3.98 18.73
CA TYR A 42 2.67 5.04 19.68
C TYR A 42 1.19 5.42 19.57
N GLY A 43 0.32 4.48 19.24
CA GLY A 43 -1.11 4.77 19.18
C GLY A 43 -1.80 4.09 18.03
N LEU A 44 -2.90 4.71 17.59
CA LEU A 44 -3.73 4.22 16.50
C LEU A 44 -3.75 5.24 15.39
N ASP A 45 -3.80 4.77 14.16
CA ASP A 45 -4.05 5.60 12.99
C ASP A 45 -5.19 4.99 12.17
N ARG A 46 -5.71 5.75 11.24
CA ARG A 46 -6.82 5.33 10.40
C ARG A 46 -6.53 5.70 8.95
N LEU A 47 -6.73 4.75 8.07
CA LEU A 47 -6.66 4.97 6.62
C LEU A 47 -8.06 4.95 6.04
N GLU A 48 -8.26 5.77 5.02
CA GLU A 48 -9.54 5.93 4.35
C GLU A 48 -9.42 5.85 2.84
N MET A 49 -10.49 5.40 2.21
CA MET A 49 -10.63 5.27 0.76
C MET A 49 -12.04 5.71 0.38
N THR A 50 -12.20 6.26 -0.81
CA THR A 50 -13.52 6.66 -1.31
C THR A 50 -14.46 5.46 -1.36
N ALA A 51 -15.67 5.63 -0.82
CA ALA A 51 -16.64 4.55 -0.64
C ALA A 51 -17.37 4.16 -1.93
N ASP A 52 -17.83 5.14 -2.69
CA ASP A 52 -18.71 4.90 -3.83
C ASP A 52 -17.93 4.70 -5.14
N VAL A 53 -16.95 3.83 -5.11
CA VAL A 53 -16.16 3.48 -6.28
C VAL A 53 -16.54 2.07 -6.72
N GLN A 54 -16.70 1.89 -8.03
CA GLN A 54 -16.99 0.59 -8.61
C GLN A 54 -15.92 -0.43 -8.21
N ALA A 55 -16.34 -1.62 -7.82
CA ALA A 55 -15.44 -2.71 -7.47
C ALA A 55 -14.52 -3.06 -8.64
N GLN A 56 -13.22 -3.19 -8.38
CA GLN A 56 -12.20 -3.38 -9.39
C GLN A 56 -11.11 -4.33 -8.88
N LYS A 57 -10.32 -4.83 -9.80
CA LYS A 57 -9.05 -5.48 -9.49
C LYS A 57 -8.01 -4.39 -9.30
N VAL A 58 -7.31 -4.41 -8.18
CA VAL A 58 -6.36 -3.35 -7.81
C VAL A 58 -5.01 -3.92 -7.41
N ILE A 59 -3.98 -3.11 -7.57
CA ILE A 59 -2.65 -3.34 -7.04
C ILE A 59 -2.37 -2.22 -6.05
N ILE A 60 -1.90 -2.59 -4.87
CA ILE A 60 -1.48 -1.62 -3.86
C ILE A 60 -0.09 -1.11 -4.24
N VAL A 61 0.11 0.20 -4.22
CA VAL A 61 1.40 0.81 -4.55
C VAL A 61 1.88 1.64 -3.37
N ASP A 62 3.09 1.38 -2.93
CA ASP A 62 3.72 2.17 -1.87
C ASP A 62 5.24 2.23 -2.09
N ASP A 63 5.89 3.15 -1.38
CA ASP A 63 7.32 3.36 -1.53
C ASP A 63 8.15 2.34 -0.74
N VAL A 64 7.80 2.07 0.51
CA VAL A 64 8.55 1.17 1.39
C VAL A 64 7.63 0.14 2.03
N LEU A 65 8.05 -1.11 2.00
CA LEU A 65 7.43 -2.18 2.77
C LEU A 65 8.37 -2.54 3.92
N ALA A 66 8.00 -2.16 5.13
CA ALA A 66 8.72 -2.48 6.35
C ALA A 66 8.04 -3.65 7.06
N THR A 67 7.31 -3.39 8.13
CA THR A 67 6.66 -4.47 8.92
C THR A 67 5.41 -5.05 8.25
N GLY A 68 4.82 -4.31 7.34
CA GLY A 68 3.61 -4.75 6.63
C GLY A 68 2.30 -4.31 7.28
N GLY A 69 2.36 -3.56 8.37
CA GLY A 69 1.15 -3.08 9.04
C GLY A 69 0.29 -2.20 8.15
N THR A 70 0.90 -1.24 7.48
CA THR A 70 0.21 -0.36 6.55
C THR A 70 -0.37 -1.16 5.37
N LEU A 71 0.43 -2.06 4.81
CA LEU A 71 -0.01 -2.87 3.66
C LEU A 71 -1.21 -3.75 4.01
N LYS A 72 -1.20 -4.38 5.19
CA LYS A 72 -2.33 -5.17 5.67
C LYS A 72 -3.58 -4.32 5.84
N ALA A 73 -3.44 -3.13 6.40
CA ALA A 73 -4.55 -2.21 6.59
C ALA A 73 -5.14 -1.77 5.24
N VAL A 74 -4.30 -1.45 4.28
CA VAL A 74 -4.74 -1.06 2.93
C VAL A 74 -5.45 -2.21 2.22
N LYS A 75 -4.92 -3.43 2.33
CA LYS A 75 -5.57 -4.61 1.76
C LYS A 75 -6.97 -4.80 2.36
N GLN A 76 -7.08 -4.72 3.67
CA GLN A 76 -8.36 -4.85 4.37
C GLN A 76 -9.34 -3.76 3.95
N LEU A 77 -8.87 -2.54 3.81
CA LEU A 77 -9.67 -1.40 3.38
C LEU A 77 -10.19 -1.59 1.95
N ALA A 78 -9.32 -2.01 1.03
CA ALA A 78 -9.70 -2.27 -0.35
C ALA A 78 -10.76 -3.37 -0.43
N GLU A 79 -10.60 -4.43 0.35
CA GLU A 79 -11.58 -5.54 0.40
C GLU A 79 -12.92 -5.08 0.98
N LYS A 80 -12.92 -4.17 1.95
CA LYS A 80 -14.16 -3.56 2.44
C LYS A 80 -14.90 -2.79 1.35
N CYS A 81 -14.19 -2.24 0.39
CA CYS A 81 -14.76 -1.55 -0.75
C CYS A 81 -15.04 -2.50 -1.92
N ASN A 82 -14.97 -3.81 -1.69
CA ASN A 82 -15.22 -4.87 -2.67
C ASN A 82 -14.21 -4.91 -3.81
N HIS A 83 -13.04 -4.32 -3.63
CA HIS A 83 -11.95 -4.46 -4.59
C HIS A 83 -11.25 -5.81 -4.39
N GLN A 84 -10.79 -6.38 -5.48
CA GLN A 84 -9.93 -7.57 -5.44
C GLN A 84 -8.48 -7.12 -5.50
N VAL A 85 -7.73 -7.38 -4.43
CA VAL A 85 -6.30 -7.03 -4.35
C VAL A 85 -5.49 -8.13 -4.99
N LEU A 86 -4.78 -7.81 -6.09
CA LEU A 86 -3.97 -8.76 -6.83
C LEU A 86 -2.56 -8.88 -6.24
N GLY A 87 -2.09 -7.86 -5.57
CA GLY A 87 -0.76 -7.81 -5.00
C GLY A 87 -0.33 -6.40 -4.68
N ALA A 88 0.94 -6.22 -4.39
CA ALA A 88 1.51 -4.92 -4.08
C ALA A 88 2.79 -4.67 -4.87
N SER A 89 2.92 -3.46 -5.39
CA SER A 89 4.13 -2.97 -6.06
C SER A 89 4.82 -1.99 -5.14
N ILE A 90 6.04 -2.32 -4.74
CA ILE A 90 6.80 -1.60 -3.71
C ILE A 90 8.13 -1.16 -4.30
N PHE A 91 8.55 0.07 -4.01
CA PHE A 91 9.86 0.53 -4.47
C PHE A 91 10.98 -0.14 -3.68
N LEU A 92 10.92 -0.08 -2.35
CA LEU A 92 11.93 -0.68 -1.47
C LEU A 92 11.28 -1.66 -0.50
N ASP A 93 11.63 -2.92 -0.62
CA ASP A 93 11.20 -3.96 0.31
C ASP A 93 12.29 -4.21 1.36
N LEU A 94 11.89 -4.29 2.62
CA LEU A 94 12.73 -4.63 3.76
C LEU A 94 12.30 -6.00 4.28
N PRO A 95 12.67 -7.10 3.60
CA PRO A 95 12.09 -8.42 3.85
C PRO A 95 12.40 -8.99 5.24
N ASP A 96 13.44 -8.51 5.90
CA ASP A 96 13.77 -8.95 7.26
C ASP A 96 12.77 -8.45 8.30
N LEU A 97 11.94 -7.46 7.97
CA LEU A 97 10.99 -6.84 8.88
C LEU A 97 9.58 -7.42 8.79
N HIS A 98 9.34 -8.29 7.82
CA HIS A 98 8.02 -8.92 7.66
C HIS A 98 8.17 -10.36 7.21
N LYS A 99 7.07 -11.10 7.35
CA LYS A 99 6.94 -12.48 6.86
C LYS A 99 5.89 -12.50 5.74
N ASN A 100 5.30 -13.64 5.51
CA ASN A 100 4.24 -13.78 4.52
C ASN A 100 3.05 -12.88 4.88
N LEU A 101 2.72 -11.98 3.98
CA LEU A 101 1.61 -11.03 4.16
C LEU A 101 0.33 -11.46 3.45
N GLY A 102 0.33 -12.65 2.86
CA GLY A 102 -0.85 -13.21 2.20
C GLY A 102 -1.15 -12.60 0.83
N LEU A 103 -0.19 -11.93 0.21
CA LEU A 103 -0.33 -11.42 -1.15
C LEU A 103 1.02 -11.36 -1.86
N ASP A 104 0.98 -11.31 -3.18
CA ASP A 104 2.20 -11.19 -3.99
C ASP A 104 2.80 -9.80 -3.83
N ILE A 105 4.11 -9.76 -3.67
CA ILE A 105 4.87 -8.50 -3.54
C ILE A 105 5.86 -8.44 -4.69
N TRP A 106 5.81 -7.34 -5.44
CA TRP A 106 6.80 -7.02 -6.46
C TRP A 106 7.57 -5.80 -6.00
N SER A 107 8.88 -5.90 -5.90
CA SER A 107 9.71 -4.77 -5.45
C SER A 107 10.77 -4.44 -6.49
N VAL A 108 11.11 -3.15 -6.57
CA VAL A 108 12.22 -2.68 -7.40
C VAL A 108 13.54 -2.99 -6.72
N LEU A 109 13.61 -2.68 -5.43
CA LEU A 109 14.78 -2.94 -4.60
C LEU A 109 14.36 -3.75 -3.38
N ASP A 110 15.21 -4.66 -2.96
CA ASP A 110 15.08 -5.29 -1.65
C ASP A 110 16.37 -5.10 -0.87
N ASN A 111 16.23 -4.92 0.44
CA ASN A 111 17.37 -4.78 1.33
C ASN A 111 17.37 -5.95 2.30
N LYS A 112 18.19 -6.96 1.98
CA LYS A 112 18.44 -8.10 2.83
C LYS A 112 19.73 -7.88 3.60
N SER A 113 19.78 -8.37 4.82
CA SER A 113 20.96 -8.24 5.69
C SER A 113 22.07 -9.19 5.26
N LYS A 114 22.63 -8.96 4.07
CA LYS A 114 23.74 -9.74 3.54
C LYS A 114 24.95 -8.83 3.35
N PRO A 115 26.12 -9.22 3.87
CA PRO A 115 27.33 -8.39 3.77
C PRO A 115 27.71 -8.02 2.34
N GLU A 116 27.59 -8.92 1.41
CA GLU A 116 27.93 -8.68 0.01
C GLU A 116 27.01 -7.65 -0.66
N GLN A 117 25.85 -7.40 -0.12
CA GLN A 117 24.96 -6.38 -0.64
C GLN A 117 25.31 -4.99 -0.13
N ALA A 118 25.98 -4.93 0.99
CA ALA A 118 26.37 -3.66 1.60
C ALA A 118 27.48 -2.94 0.81
N VAL A 119 28.19 -3.64 -0.04
CA VAL A 119 29.30 -3.10 -0.83
C VAL A 119 28.93 -2.88 -2.30
N ALA A 120 27.73 -3.24 -2.66
CA ALA A 120 27.22 -3.00 -4.01
C ALA A 120 26.61 -1.58 -4.14
#